data_431aaebe8aab09bf2ceff0030f54cc79
#
_entry.id   431aaebe8aab09bf2ceff0030f54cc79
#
_cell.length_a   1.000
_cell.length_b   1.000
_cell.length_c   1.000
_cell.angle_alpha   90.00
_cell.angle_beta   90.00
_cell.angle_gamma   90.00
#
_symmetry.space_group_name_H-M   'P 1'
#
loop_
_entity.id
_entity.type
_entity.pdbx_description
1 polymer ?
#
loop_
_entity_poly.entity_id
_entity_poly.type
_entity_poly.pdbx_seq_one_letter_code
_entity_poly.pdbx_strand_id
1 'polypeptide(L)'
;MWFFEEAEIKRFFSSLADALPGAELICEASSTLGAPIVNDSLRSVDMEVEVKWELGDARVITQWDSRLTLIDQTPAYLIPRDPAWGEQTVENIDASELTNTLSIVHLCV
;
A
#
# COMPACT_ATOMS: atom_id res chain seq x y z
N MET A 1 0.56 7.08 -1.18
CA MET A 1 2.03 6.99 -1.24
C MET A 1 2.56 6.34 -2.51
N TRP A 2 1.73 5.72 -3.30
CA TRP A 2 2.10 4.92 -4.48
C TRP A 2 2.85 5.68 -5.56
N PHE A 3 2.59 6.96 -5.72
CA PHE A 3 3.14 7.78 -6.80
C PHE A 3 4.50 8.42 -6.49
N PHE A 4 5.04 8.14 -5.32
CA PHE A 4 6.35 8.63 -4.89
C PHE A 4 7.44 7.56 -5.11
N GLU A 5 8.64 8.02 -5.38
CA GLU A 5 9.81 7.13 -5.41
C GLU A 5 10.14 6.61 -3.99
N GLU A 6 10.69 5.41 -3.90
CA GLU A 6 11.04 4.81 -2.60
C GLU A 6 11.95 5.72 -1.75
N ALA A 7 12.88 6.42 -2.40
CA ALA A 7 13.77 7.36 -1.71
C ALA A 7 13.02 8.54 -1.07
N GLU A 8 11.92 8.99 -1.69
CA GLU A 8 11.07 10.05 -1.15
C GLU A 8 10.28 9.54 0.05
N ILE A 9 9.78 8.31 -0.02
CA ILE A 9 9.04 7.65 1.06
C ILE A 9 9.95 7.42 2.26
N LYS A 10 11.17 6.97 2.05
CA LYS A 10 12.18 6.81 3.11
C LYS A 10 12.44 8.13 3.83
N ARG A 11 12.65 9.22 3.09
CA ARG A 11 12.84 10.55 3.66
C ARG A 11 11.62 11.03 4.44
N PHE A 12 10.43 10.76 3.93
CA PHE A 12 9.18 11.12 4.59
C PHE A 12 9.05 10.41 5.94
N PHE A 13 9.31 9.11 6.00
CA PHE A 13 9.24 8.34 7.25
C PHE A 13 10.28 8.80 8.28
N SER A 14 11.51 9.06 7.85
CA SER A 14 12.53 9.62 8.74
C SER A 14 12.13 10.99 9.27
N SER A 15 11.57 11.85 8.42
CA SER A 15 11.08 13.18 8.84
C SER A 15 9.91 13.08 9.82
N LEU A 16 9.02 12.11 9.65
CA LEU A 16 7.95 11.84 10.63
C LEU A 16 8.52 11.41 11.97
N ALA A 17 9.50 10.52 11.97
CA ALA A 17 10.14 10.06 13.19
C ALA A 17 10.87 11.21 13.94
N ASP A 18 11.42 12.18 13.20
CA ASP A 18 12.03 13.39 13.77
C ASP A 18 10.98 14.33 14.36
N ALA A 19 9.87 14.54 13.65
CA ALA A 19 8.87 15.54 14.02
C ALA A 19 7.85 15.02 15.04
N LEU A 20 7.49 13.75 14.96
CA LEU A 20 6.41 13.12 15.74
C LEU A 20 6.85 11.77 16.32
N PRO A 21 7.90 11.74 17.16
CA PRO A 21 8.38 10.48 17.74
C PRO A 21 7.27 9.78 18.52
N GLY A 22 7.10 8.47 18.29
CA GLY A 22 6.06 7.66 18.92
C GLY A 22 4.69 7.71 18.23
N ALA A 23 4.53 8.45 17.14
CA ALA A 23 3.29 8.49 16.38
C ALA A 23 3.05 7.16 15.63
N GLU A 24 1.78 6.85 15.40
CA GLU A 24 1.38 5.75 14.55
C GLU A 24 1.06 6.26 13.14
N LEU A 25 1.46 5.48 12.14
CA LEU A 25 1.20 5.75 10.74
C LEU A 25 0.48 4.57 10.11
N ILE A 26 -0.63 4.85 9.46
CA ILE A 26 -1.33 3.87 8.63
C ILE A 26 -1.25 4.34 7.19
N CYS A 27 -0.75 3.50 6.31
CA CYS A 27 -0.64 3.82 4.89
C CYS A 27 -1.00 2.61 4.02
N GLU A 28 -1.34 2.90 2.77
CA GLU A 28 -1.56 1.89 1.74
C GLU A 28 -0.29 1.68 0.94
N ALA A 29 -0.01 0.44 0.59
CA ALA A 29 1.07 0.06 -0.29
C ALA A 29 0.59 -0.90 -1.38
N SER A 30 1.04 -0.67 -2.62
CA SER A 30 0.79 -1.59 -3.71
C SER A 30 1.80 -2.73 -3.70
N SER A 31 1.35 -3.95 -3.95
CA SER A 31 2.25 -5.09 -4.10
C SER A 31 2.95 -5.08 -5.46
N THR A 32 4.01 -5.87 -5.58
CA THR A 32 4.71 -6.09 -6.86
C THR A 32 3.77 -6.65 -7.95
N LEU A 33 2.83 -7.51 -7.58
CA LEU A 33 1.81 -8.01 -8.51
C LEU A 33 0.70 -7.00 -8.77
N GLY A 34 0.39 -6.16 -7.79
CA GLY A 34 -0.70 -5.18 -7.88
C GLY A 34 -0.32 -3.94 -8.69
N ALA A 35 0.91 -3.48 -8.62
CA ALA A 35 1.34 -2.25 -9.27
C ALA A 35 1.07 -2.24 -10.79
N PRO A 36 1.39 -3.27 -11.58
CA PRO A 36 1.04 -3.32 -13.00
C PRO A 36 -0.46 -3.25 -13.25
N ILE A 37 -1.26 -3.91 -12.42
CA ILE A 37 -2.74 -3.91 -12.53
C ILE A 37 -3.29 -2.50 -12.30
N VAL A 38 -2.82 -1.82 -11.27
CA VAL A 38 -3.21 -0.43 -10.98
C VAL A 38 -2.78 0.49 -12.12
N ASN A 39 -1.55 0.35 -12.62
CA ASN A 39 -1.05 1.16 -13.72
C ASN A 39 -1.86 0.97 -15.01
N ASP A 40 -2.27 -0.25 -15.31
CA ASP A 40 -3.13 -0.53 -16.46
C ASP A 40 -4.51 0.12 -16.29
N SER A 41 -5.07 0.07 -15.08
CA SER A 41 -6.34 0.72 -14.77
C SER A 41 -6.25 2.24 -14.91
N LEU A 42 -5.17 2.86 -14.43
CA LEU A 42 -4.94 4.30 -14.56
C LEU A 42 -4.81 4.72 -16.03
N ARG A 43 -4.08 3.96 -16.84
CA ARG A 43 -3.96 4.22 -18.28
C ARG A 43 -5.30 4.08 -19.01
N SER A 44 -6.15 3.16 -18.59
CA SER A 44 -7.47 2.95 -19.21
C SER A 44 -8.43 4.14 -19.04
N VAL A 45 -8.17 5.02 -18.08
CA VAL A 45 -8.93 6.26 -17.82
C VAL A 45 -8.13 7.52 -18.13
N ASP A 46 -7.09 7.41 -18.95
CA ASP A 46 -6.23 8.51 -19.41
C ASP A 46 -5.54 9.30 -18.27
N MET A 47 -5.26 8.63 -17.16
CA MET A 47 -4.48 9.23 -16.08
C MET A 47 -2.98 9.09 -16.36
N GLU A 48 -2.26 10.21 -16.42
CA GLU A 48 -0.81 10.28 -16.67
C GLU A 48 0.01 10.14 -15.36
N VAL A 49 -0.37 9.22 -14.51
CA VAL A 49 0.34 8.88 -13.28
C VAL A 49 0.60 7.38 -13.22
N GLU A 50 1.63 6.98 -12.51
CA GLU A 50 1.95 5.57 -12.34
C GLU A 50 2.36 5.26 -10.88
N VAL A 51 2.14 4.04 -10.48
CA VAL A 51 2.64 3.51 -9.21
C VAL A 51 4.16 3.35 -9.34
N LYS A 52 4.90 4.03 -8.47
CA LYS A 52 6.36 4.01 -8.43
C LYS A 52 6.89 3.23 -7.24
N TRP A 53 6.10 3.08 -6.20
CA TRP A 53 6.48 2.34 -5.01
C TRP A 53 5.69 1.05 -4.89
N GLU A 54 6.41 -0.04 -4.84
CA GLU A 54 5.90 -1.39 -4.62
C GLU A 54 6.43 -1.93 -3.29
N LEU A 55 5.58 -2.56 -2.51
CA LEU A 55 5.94 -3.12 -1.23
C LEU A 55 5.41 -4.56 -1.12
N GLY A 56 6.31 -5.53 -1.04
CA GLY A 56 5.95 -6.91 -0.75
C GLY A 56 5.78 -7.11 0.76
N ASP A 57 6.88 -7.25 1.45
CA ASP A 57 6.94 -7.47 2.89
C ASP A 57 7.28 -6.16 3.61
N ALA A 58 6.35 -5.66 4.41
CA ALA A 58 6.51 -4.38 5.11
C ALA A 58 7.65 -4.39 6.15
N ARG A 59 8.17 -5.56 6.52
CA ARG A 59 9.34 -5.64 7.40
C ARG A 59 10.58 -4.95 6.84
N VAL A 60 10.67 -4.79 5.52
CA VAL A 60 11.76 -4.04 4.89
C VAL A 60 11.82 -2.59 5.36
N ILE A 61 10.67 -2.00 5.70
CA ILE A 61 10.58 -0.61 6.18
C ILE A 61 11.37 -0.42 7.48
N THR A 62 11.39 -1.41 8.35
CA THR A 62 12.13 -1.35 9.62
C THR A 62 13.64 -1.29 9.43
N GLN A 63 14.14 -1.60 8.24
CA GLN A 63 15.56 -1.52 7.90
C GLN A 63 15.97 -0.13 7.42
N TRP A 64 15.01 0.72 7.09
CA TRP A 64 15.28 2.06 6.58
C TRP A 64 15.67 3.06 7.68
N ASP A 65 15.10 2.89 8.86
CA ASP A 65 15.36 3.73 10.01
C ASP A 65 15.07 2.90 11.28
N SER A 66 16.00 2.89 12.23
CA SER A 66 15.90 2.08 13.46
C SER A 66 14.72 2.49 14.37
N ARG A 67 14.16 3.68 14.15
CA ARG A 67 12.99 4.18 14.89
C ARG A 67 11.68 3.64 14.37
N LEU A 68 11.65 3.07 13.16
CA LEU A 68 10.44 2.52 12.54
C LEU A 68 10.17 1.12 13.06
N THR A 69 8.97 0.90 13.56
CA THR A 69 8.50 -0.40 14.04
C THR A 69 7.26 -0.80 13.26
N LEU A 70 7.27 -1.98 12.65
CA LEU A 70 6.09 -2.53 12.00
C LEU A 70 5.14 -3.10 13.07
N ILE A 71 3.90 -2.61 13.09
CA ILE A 71 2.84 -3.13 13.95
C ILE A 71 2.07 -4.22 13.21
N ASP A 72 1.63 -3.95 11.97
CA ASP A 72 0.87 -4.90 11.18
C ASP A 72 0.94 -4.59 9.67
N GLN A 73 0.71 -5.63 8.87
CA GLN A 73 0.46 -5.53 7.43
C GLN A 73 -0.69 -6.45 7.07
N THR A 74 -1.79 -5.88 6.60
CA THR A 74 -3.02 -6.60 6.28
C THR A 74 -3.41 -6.39 4.82
N PRO A 75 -3.81 -7.44 4.07
CA PRO A 75 -4.38 -7.28 2.74
C PRO A 75 -5.61 -6.37 2.76
N ALA A 76 -5.62 -5.34 1.92
CA ALA A 76 -6.69 -4.33 1.91
C ALA A 76 -8.04 -4.91 1.46
N TYR A 77 -8.03 -5.93 0.61
CA TYR A 77 -9.23 -6.58 0.06
C TYR A 77 -9.68 -7.82 0.83
N LEU A 78 -9.09 -8.10 1.98
CA LEU A 78 -9.54 -9.14 2.90
C LEU A 78 -10.75 -8.62 3.70
N ILE A 79 -11.87 -8.41 3.01
CA ILE A 79 -13.11 -7.86 3.57
C ILE A 79 -14.29 -8.76 3.26
N PRO A 80 -15.33 -8.79 4.12
CA PRO A 80 -16.55 -9.51 3.82
C PRO A 80 -17.22 -8.98 2.53
N ARG A 81 -17.78 -9.87 1.74
CA ARG A 81 -18.53 -9.52 0.54
C ARG A 81 -19.94 -9.06 0.92
N ASP A 82 -20.32 -7.85 0.48
CA ASP A 82 -21.67 -7.34 0.68
C ASP A 82 -22.63 -8.00 -0.33
N PRO A 83 -23.74 -8.61 0.11
CA PRO A 83 -24.74 -9.19 -0.81
C PRO A 83 -25.35 -8.19 -1.79
N ALA A 84 -25.28 -6.90 -1.49
CA ALA A 84 -25.76 -5.83 -2.38
C ALA A 84 -24.81 -5.53 -3.55
N TRP A 85 -23.58 -6.04 -3.52
CA TRP A 85 -22.62 -5.82 -4.61
C TRP A 85 -22.97 -6.63 -5.83
N GLY A 86 -22.80 -6.02 -7.01
CA GLY A 86 -22.93 -6.72 -8.28
C GLY A 86 -21.81 -7.76 -8.47
N GLU A 87 -22.09 -8.74 -9.33
CA GLU A 87 -21.17 -9.85 -9.62
C GLU A 87 -19.78 -9.35 -10.07
N GLN A 88 -19.73 -8.36 -10.96
CA GLN A 88 -18.46 -7.78 -11.43
C GLN A 88 -17.64 -7.15 -10.30
N THR A 89 -18.29 -6.51 -9.34
CA THR A 89 -17.62 -5.92 -8.18
C THR A 89 -16.98 -7.02 -7.31
N VAL A 90 -17.71 -8.10 -7.06
CA VAL A 90 -17.23 -9.24 -6.28
C VAL A 90 -16.04 -9.91 -6.98
N GLU A 91 -16.13 -10.15 -8.29
CA GLU A 91 -15.04 -10.71 -9.09
C GLU A 91 -13.78 -9.84 -9.05
N ASN A 92 -13.91 -8.53 -9.13
CA ASN A 92 -12.79 -7.60 -9.05
C ASN A 92 -12.13 -7.63 -7.67
N ILE A 93 -12.94 -7.70 -6.60
CA ILE A 93 -12.42 -7.78 -5.23
C ILE A 93 -11.75 -9.13 -4.99
N ASP A 94 -12.32 -10.23 -5.45
CA ASP A 94 -11.73 -11.57 -5.37
C ASP A 94 -10.38 -11.63 -6.08
N ALA A 95 -10.27 -11.06 -7.27
CA ALA A 95 -9.01 -10.97 -8.01
C ALA A 95 -7.97 -10.12 -7.27
N SER A 96 -8.39 -9.00 -6.69
CA SER A 96 -7.51 -8.11 -5.91
C SER A 96 -7.04 -8.75 -4.61
N GLU A 97 -7.88 -9.52 -3.95
CA GLU A 97 -7.50 -10.32 -2.78
C GLU A 97 -6.48 -11.40 -3.16
N LEU A 98 -6.73 -12.15 -4.24
CA LEU A 98 -5.86 -13.22 -4.70
C LEU A 98 -4.45 -12.73 -5.06
N THR A 99 -4.35 -11.56 -5.70
CA THR A 99 -3.06 -10.95 -6.08
C THR A 99 -2.44 -10.11 -4.97
N ASN A 100 -3.15 -9.92 -3.84
CA ASN A 100 -2.77 -8.98 -2.78
C ASN A 100 -2.37 -7.62 -3.37
N THR A 101 -3.22 -7.08 -4.24
CA THR A 101 -2.96 -5.85 -5.00
C THR A 101 -2.56 -4.70 -4.10
N LEU A 102 -3.22 -4.58 -2.94
CA LEU A 102 -2.97 -3.56 -1.93
C LEU A 102 -2.84 -4.18 -0.54
N SER A 103 -1.99 -3.57 0.27
CA SER A 103 -1.96 -3.83 1.71
C SER A 103 -2.07 -2.54 2.51
N ILE A 104 -2.64 -2.66 3.69
CA ILE A 104 -2.63 -1.63 4.72
C ILE A 104 -1.44 -1.93 5.63
N VAL A 105 -0.57 -0.96 5.78
CA VAL A 105 0.64 -1.05 6.61
C VAL A 105 0.47 -0.13 7.82
N HIS A 106 0.66 -0.69 9.00
CA HIS A 106 0.58 0.04 10.27
C HIS A 106 1.97 0.05 10.92
N LEU A 107 2.48 1.24 11.14
CA LEU A 107 3.82 1.49 11.68
C LEU A 107 3.74 2.39 12.92
N CYS A 108 4.74 2.27 13.79
CA CYS A 108 5.08 3.27 14.80
C CYS A 108 6.41 3.93 14.43
N VAL A 109 6.46 5.23 14.50
CA VAL A 109 7.66 6.04 14.18
C VAL A 109 8.34 6.62 15.42
#